data_f2577b500f0ee69e37233658dd263ca4
#
_entry.id   f2577b500f0ee69e37233658dd263ca4
#
_cell.length_a   1.000
_cell.length_b   1.000
_cell.length_c   1.000
_cell.angle_alpha   90.00
_cell.angle_beta   90.00
_cell.angle_gamma   90.00
#
_symmetry.space_group_name_H-M   'P 1'
#
loop_
_entity.id
_entity.type
_entity.pdbx_description
1 polymer ?
#
loop_
_entity_poly.entity_id
_entity_poly.type
_entity_poly.pdbx_seq_one_letter_code
_entity_poly.pdbx_strand_id
1 'polypeptide(L)'
;MTKIKIKAIKQEETTGCGIASVANIVGKSYSEIKAVANSMGIFAVDKALWSDTQYVRRLLKKFGVFTADKEKSFTSWSDLPDLALLSIRYHKEDGKNFWHWVVFKRVGNEEFVLDSAVNLPNSIRRDFEHMTPKWYIACWN
;
A
#
# COMPACT_ATOMS: atom_id res chain seq x y z
N MET A 1 4.97 -0.07 -29.80
CA MET A 1 4.28 -0.42 -28.54
C MET A 1 4.91 0.31 -27.38
N THR A 2 4.12 1.12 -26.68
CA THR A 2 4.61 1.92 -25.57
C THR A 2 4.75 1.03 -24.32
N LYS A 3 5.94 0.96 -23.76
CA LYS A 3 6.13 0.29 -22.47
C LYS A 3 5.59 1.16 -21.36
N ILE A 4 4.80 0.60 -20.45
CA ILE A 4 4.39 1.28 -19.24
C ILE A 4 5.61 1.46 -18.37
N LYS A 5 5.92 2.71 -18.03
CA LYS A 5 7.01 3.02 -17.11
C LYS A 5 6.49 2.93 -15.68
N ILE A 6 6.87 1.87 -14.99
CA ILE A 6 6.44 1.63 -13.61
C ILE A 6 7.53 2.17 -12.68
N LYS A 7 7.12 3.04 -11.76
CA LYS A 7 7.98 3.57 -10.72
C LYS A 7 7.54 3.00 -9.38
N ALA A 8 8.46 2.39 -8.66
CA ALA A 8 8.20 1.82 -7.34
C ALA A 8 9.03 2.56 -6.28
N ILE A 9 8.39 2.85 -5.15
CA ILE A 9 9.00 3.57 -4.03
C ILE A 9 9.27 2.57 -2.91
N LYS A 10 10.48 2.61 -2.36
CA LYS A 10 10.85 1.80 -1.19
C LYS A 10 10.64 2.60 0.08
N GLN A 11 10.21 1.91 1.14
CA GLN A 11 10.12 2.52 2.47
C GLN A 11 11.52 2.75 3.03
N GLU A 12 11.67 3.79 3.85
CA GLU A 12 12.94 4.11 4.49
C GLU A 12 13.02 3.56 5.90
N GLU A 13 11.88 3.50 6.61
CA GLU A 13 11.79 2.88 7.92
C GLU A 13 11.20 1.46 7.78
N THR A 14 11.58 0.56 8.69
CA THR A 14 11.05 -0.81 8.72
C THR A 14 9.52 -0.84 8.76
N THR A 15 8.91 0.13 9.42
CA THR A 15 7.46 0.24 9.61
C THR A 15 6.82 1.25 8.66
N GLY A 16 7.52 1.65 7.60
CA GLY A 16 7.08 2.70 6.69
C GLY A 16 6.22 2.24 5.51
N CYS A 17 5.70 1.01 5.52
CA CYS A 17 4.98 0.46 4.36
C CYS A 17 3.71 1.25 4.00
N GLY A 18 3.01 1.80 4.99
CA GLY A 18 1.83 2.63 4.73
C GLY A 18 2.18 3.93 4.03
N ILE A 19 3.19 4.63 4.51
CA ILE A 19 3.68 5.88 3.90
C ILE A 19 4.18 5.60 2.47
N ALA A 20 4.96 4.54 2.30
CA ALA A 20 5.48 4.16 0.99
C ALA A 20 4.37 3.76 0.02
N SER A 21 3.32 3.09 0.51
CA SER A 21 2.17 2.72 -0.32
C SER A 21 1.43 3.96 -0.81
N VAL A 22 1.26 4.97 0.05
CA VAL A 22 0.67 6.25 -0.38
C VAL A 22 1.57 6.90 -1.44
N ALA A 23 2.88 6.90 -1.24
CA ALA A 23 3.83 7.44 -2.23
C ALA A 23 3.69 6.74 -3.58
N ASN A 24 3.55 5.42 -3.58
CA ASN A 24 3.34 4.63 -4.80
C ASN A 24 2.02 4.97 -5.50
N ILE A 25 0.97 5.26 -4.74
CA ILE A 25 -0.34 5.61 -5.31
C ILE A 25 -0.33 7.01 -5.92
N VAL A 26 0.22 7.99 -5.20
CA VAL A 26 0.17 9.39 -5.62
C VAL A 26 1.33 9.81 -6.51
N GLY A 27 2.36 8.97 -6.66
CA GLY A 27 3.49 9.24 -7.55
C GLY A 27 4.48 10.27 -7.00
N LYS A 28 4.63 10.33 -5.69
CA LYS A 28 5.58 11.24 -5.02
C LYS A 28 6.64 10.45 -4.26
N SER A 29 7.73 11.12 -3.86
CA SER A 29 8.80 10.47 -3.13
C SER A 29 8.36 10.09 -1.72
N TYR A 30 9.06 9.11 -1.13
CA TYR A 30 8.82 8.71 0.25
C TYR A 30 8.97 9.91 1.21
N SER A 31 10.02 10.71 1.03
CA SER A 31 10.28 11.85 1.91
C SER A 31 9.20 12.93 1.83
N GLU A 32 8.61 13.15 0.64
CA GLU A 32 7.51 14.10 0.49
C GLU A 32 6.26 13.63 1.25
N ILE A 33 5.92 12.36 1.12
CA ILE A 33 4.76 11.80 1.82
C ILE A 33 5.02 11.77 3.33
N LYS A 34 6.22 11.38 3.73
CA LYS A 34 6.60 11.36 5.15
C LYS A 34 6.47 12.75 5.79
N ALA A 35 6.92 13.81 5.09
CA ALA A 35 6.81 15.17 5.60
C ALA A 35 5.35 15.57 5.82
N VAL A 36 4.47 15.26 4.87
CA VAL A 36 3.03 15.55 5.01
C VAL A 36 2.44 14.71 6.15
N ALA A 37 2.77 13.43 6.21
CA ALA A 37 2.30 12.53 7.28
C ALA A 37 2.68 13.07 8.65
N ASN A 38 3.95 13.45 8.83
CA ASN A 38 4.44 13.97 10.10
C ASN A 38 3.71 15.27 10.50
N SER A 39 3.39 16.12 9.52
CA SER A 39 2.61 17.34 9.78
C SER A 39 1.18 17.03 10.24
N MET A 40 0.67 15.83 9.93
CA MET A 40 -0.64 15.36 10.35
C MET A 40 -0.60 14.53 11.64
N GLY A 41 0.56 14.39 12.28
CA GLY A 41 0.73 13.56 13.46
C GLY A 41 0.89 12.07 13.15
N ILE A 42 1.19 11.72 11.92
CA ILE A 42 1.37 10.33 11.48
C ILE A 42 2.88 10.06 11.38
N PHE A 43 3.38 9.13 12.19
CA PHE A 43 4.80 8.78 12.23
C PHE A 43 4.98 7.29 11.99
N ALA A 44 5.88 6.92 11.08
CA ALA A 44 6.12 5.53 10.70
C ALA A 44 6.49 4.64 11.90
N VAL A 45 7.18 5.20 12.89
CA VAL A 45 7.62 4.45 14.07
C VAL A 45 6.54 4.29 15.15
N ASP A 46 5.37 4.90 14.96
CA ASP A 46 4.27 4.84 15.94
C ASP A 46 3.60 3.47 15.87
N LYS A 47 3.72 2.68 16.93
CA LYS A 47 3.17 1.32 16.99
C LYS A 47 1.64 1.28 16.89
N ALA A 48 0.96 2.35 17.28
CA ALA A 48 -0.50 2.42 17.16
C ALA A 48 -0.96 2.33 15.71
N LEU A 49 -0.12 2.73 14.75
CA LEU A 49 -0.45 2.69 13.34
C LEU A 49 -0.30 1.29 12.73
N TRP A 50 0.42 0.40 13.38
CA TRP A 50 0.70 -0.93 12.83
C TRP A 50 -0.56 -1.79 12.66
N SER A 51 -1.63 -1.46 13.40
CA SER A 51 -2.92 -2.16 13.33
C SER A 51 -4.04 -1.22 12.89
N ASP A 52 -3.71 -0.07 12.29
CA ASP A 52 -4.67 0.97 11.93
C ASP A 52 -4.75 1.12 10.41
N THR A 53 -5.97 1.21 9.89
CA THR A 53 -6.22 1.47 8.48
C THR A 53 -6.60 2.93 8.21
N GLN A 54 -6.89 3.72 9.23
CA GLN A 54 -7.40 5.07 9.05
C GLN A 54 -6.32 6.06 8.61
N TYR A 55 -5.08 5.89 9.07
CA TYR A 55 -4.04 6.85 8.73
C TYR A 55 -3.72 6.84 7.22
N VAL A 56 -3.76 5.68 6.57
CA VAL A 56 -3.52 5.62 5.11
C VAL A 56 -4.67 6.28 4.35
N ARG A 57 -5.91 6.13 4.82
CA ARG A 57 -7.07 6.80 4.23
C ARG A 57 -6.97 8.31 4.36
N ARG A 58 -6.62 8.79 5.55
CA ARG A 58 -6.45 10.23 5.82
C ARG A 58 -5.35 10.82 4.94
N LEU A 59 -4.24 10.11 4.83
CA LEU A 59 -3.10 10.56 4.05
C LEU A 59 -3.41 10.59 2.56
N LEU A 60 -4.06 9.56 2.04
CA LEU A 60 -4.51 9.52 0.63
C LEU A 60 -5.49 10.66 0.32
N LYS A 61 -6.43 10.91 1.21
CA LYS A 61 -7.41 11.98 1.04
C LYS A 61 -6.74 13.35 0.92
N LYS A 62 -5.63 13.56 1.64
CA LYS A 62 -4.85 14.80 1.56
C LYS A 62 -4.34 15.06 0.14
N PHE A 63 -4.13 14.00 -0.64
CA PHE A 63 -3.65 14.08 -2.02
C PHE A 63 -4.77 13.87 -3.05
N GLY A 64 -6.04 13.93 -2.63
CA GLY A 64 -7.17 13.82 -3.55
C GLY A 64 -7.53 12.39 -3.96
N VAL A 65 -7.05 11.39 -3.23
CA VAL A 65 -7.37 9.98 -3.50
C VAL A 65 -8.41 9.51 -2.49
N PHE A 66 -9.51 8.96 -3.00
CA PHE A 66 -10.61 8.42 -2.19
C PHE A 66 -10.39 6.95 -1.93
N THR A 67 -10.92 6.47 -0.81
CA THR A 67 -10.84 5.06 -0.42
C THR A 67 -12.21 4.56 0.00
N ALA A 68 -12.44 3.26 -0.18
CA ALA A 68 -13.64 2.61 0.36
C ALA A 68 -13.63 2.70 1.89
N ASP A 69 -14.81 2.80 2.48
CA ASP A 69 -14.95 2.96 3.94
C ASP A 69 -14.53 1.72 4.71
N LYS A 70 -14.66 0.54 4.09
CA LYS A 70 -14.38 -0.75 4.74
C LYS A 70 -13.47 -1.61 3.89
N GLU A 71 -12.70 -2.44 4.54
CA GLU A 71 -11.92 -3.49 3.90
C GLU A 71 -12.86 -4.55 3.34
N LYS A 72 -12.50 -5.11 2.18
CA LYS A 72 -13.18 -6.26 1.60
C LYS A 72 -12.25 -7.46 1.64
N SER A 73 -12.78 -8.63 1.97
CA SER A 73 -12.02 -9.88 1.93
C SER A 73 -11.49 -10.12 0.52
N PHE A 74 -10.23 -10.52 0.44
CA PHE A 74 -9.63 -10.87 -0.85
C PHE A 74 -10.23 -12.19 -1.34
N THR A 75 -10.70 -12.21 -2.58
CA THR A 75 -11.26 -13.41 -3.22
C THR A 75 -10.39 -13.87 -4.38
N SER A 76 -10.07 -12.96 -5.31
CA SER A 76 -9.20 -13.27 -6.44
C SER A 76 -8.56 -11.99 -6.96
N TRP A 77 -7.46 -12.14 -7.69
CA TRP A 77 -6.77 -11.00 -8.29
C TRP A 77 -7.64 -10.31 -9.35
N SER A 78 -8.45 -11.08 -10.09
CA SER A 78 -9.32 -10.53 -11.12
C SER A 78 -10.46 -9.69 -10.55
N ASP A 79 -10.86 -9.93 -9.30
CA ASP A 79 -11.95 -9.19 -8.64
C ASP A 79 -11.49 -7.85 -8.07
N LEU A 80 -10.19 -7.58 -8.05
CA LEU A 80 -9.66 -6.33 -7.53
C LEU A 80 -9.99 -5.15 -8.46
N PRO A 81 -10.25 -3.96 -7.91
CA PRO A 81 -10.33 -2.74 -8.73
C PRO A 81 -8.97 -2.39 -9.31
N ASP A 82 -8.91 -1.43 -10.21
CA ASP A 82 -7.66 -1.05 -10.88
C ASP A 82 -6.61 -0.49 -9.94
N LEU A 83 -7.02 -0.01 -8.77
CA LEU A 83 -6.14 0.50 -7.74
C LEU A 83 -6.64 0.05 -6.38
N ALA A 84 -5.80 -0.61 -5.61
CA ALA A 84 -6.15 -1.07 -4.26
C ALA A 84 -4.95 -1.14 -3.35
N LEU A 85 -5.21 -0.85 -2.07
CA LEU A 85 -4.29 -1.19 -0.99
C LEU A 85 -4.55 -2.63 -0.59
N LEU A 86 -3.49 -3.43 -0.48
CA LEU A 86 -3.61 -4.82 -0.06
C LEU A 86 -2.91 -5.03 1.27
N SER A 87 -3.49 -5.91 2.09
CA SER A 87 -2.80 -6.42 3.26
C SER A 87 -2.24 -7.80 2.94
N ILE A 88 -0.93 -7.95 3.05
CA ILE A 88 -0.26 -9.24 2.92
C ILE A 88 0.50 -9.53 4.22
N ARG A 89 0.99 -10.76 4.39
CA ARG A 89 1.71 -11.18 5.59
C ARG A 89 0.91 -10.93 6.88
N TYR A 90 -0.41 -11.10 6.77
CA TYR A 90 -1.30 -10.89 7.91
C TYR A 90 -0.99 -11.88 9.02
N HIS A 91 -0.81 -11.38 10.23
CA HIS A 91 -0.56 -12.22 11.40
C HIS A 91 -1.02 -11.52 12.68
N LYS A 92 -1.15 -12.29 13.76
CA LYS A 92 -1.51 -11.78 15.07
C LYS A 92 -0.32 -11.90 16.02
N GLU A 93 -0.08 -10.84 16.79
CA GLU A 93 0.89 -10.82 17.89
C GLU A 93 0.24 -10.14 19.09
N ASP A 94 0.28 -10.78 20.26
CA ASP A 94 -0.28 -10.23 21.49
C ASP A 94 -1.73 -9.76 21.34
N GLY A 95 -2.54 -10.50 20.56
CA GLY A 95 -3.94 -10.19 20.31
C GLY A 95 -4.20 -9.08 19.33
N LYS A 96 -3.17 -8.50 18.75
CA LYS A 96 -3.29 -7.45 17.74
C LYS A 96 -3.01 -7.98 16.36
N ASN A 97 -3.70 -7.40 15.36
CA ASN A 97 -3.54 -7.75 13.95
C ASN A 97 -2.45 -6.90 13.31
N PHE A 98 -1.54 -7.54 12.60
CA PHE A 98 -0.48 -6.87 11.85
C PHE A 98 -0.47 -7.36 10.41
N TRP A 99 -0.04 -6.50 9.50
CA TRP A 99 0.08 -6.82 8.08
C TRP A 99 1.11 -5.91 7.42
N HIS A 100 1.46 -6.25 6.20
CA HIS A 100 2.31 -5.41 5.36
C HIS A 100 1.44 -4.79 4.26
N TRP A 101 1.50 -3.48 4.12
CA TRP A 101 0.80 -2.76 3.06
C TRP A 101 1.55 -2.87 1.74
N VAL A 102 0.82 -3.20 0.67
CA VAL A 102 1.31 -3.13 -0.71
C VAL A 102 0.22 -2.52 -1.57
N VAL A 103 0.57 -2.14 -2.79
CA VAL A 103 -0.36 -1.48 -3.72
C VAL A 103 -0.54 -2.36 -4.94
N PHE A 104 -1.79 -2.69 -5.27
CA PHE A 104 -2.14 -3.35 -6.52
C PHE A 104 -2.52 -2.30 -7.55
N LYS A 105 -1.99 -2.43 -8.76
CA LYS A 105 -2.36 -1.57 -9.91
C LYS A 105 -2.67 -2.43 -11.12
N ARG A 106 -3.70 -2.02 -11.85
CA ARG A 106 -4.01 -2.54 -13.18
C ARG A 106 -4.02 -1.37 -14.15
N VAL A 107 -3.16 -1.42 -15.15
CA VAL A 107 -3.04 -0.40 -16.19
C VAL A 107 -3.13 -1.11 -17.53
N GLY A 108 -4.25 -0.96 -18.23
CA GLY A 108 -4.51 -1.71 -19.45
C GLY A 108 -4.55 -3.20 -19.17
N ASN A 109 -3.68 -3.98 -19.83
CA ASN A 109 -3.57 -5.43 -19.63
C ASN A 109 -2.49 -5.82 -18.62
N GLU A 110 -1.84 -4.83 -18.00
CA GLU A 110 -0.77 -5.04 -17.02
C GLU A 110 -1.31 -5.04 -15.61
N GLU A 111 -1.00 -6.08 -14.83
CA GLU A 111 -1.31 -6.16 -13.42
C GLU A 111 -0.03 -6.39 -12.64
N PHE A 112 0.14 -5.64 -11.56
CA PHE A 112 1.34 -5.74 -10.74
C PHE A 112 1.10 -5.20 -9.35
N VAL A 113 1.97 -5.58 -8.43
CA VAL A 113 1.96 -5.11 -7.05
C VAL A 113 3.24 -4.33 -6.77
N LEU A 114 3.09 -3.16 -6.16
CA LEU A 114 4.22 -2.35 -5.71
C LEU A 114 4.44 -2.65 -4.23
N ASP A 115 5.57 -3.28 -3.93
CA ASP A 115 5.95 -3.69 -2.57
C ASP A 115 7.18 -2.89 -2.15
N SER A 116 7.00 -2.10 -1.09
CA SER A 116 8.02 -1.15 -0.63
C SER A 116 9.09 -1.75 0.28
N ALA A 117 9.01 -3.03 0.60
CA ALA A 117 9.98 -3.67 1.51
C ALA A 117 11.41 -3.53 0.96
N VAL A 118 12.33 -3.11 1.83
CA VAL A 118 13.70 -2.75 1.40
C VAL A 118 14.55 -3.97 1.03
N ASN A 119 14.23 -5.13 1.56
CA ASN A 119 15.00 -6.35 1.35
C ASN A 119 14.59 -7.14 0.11
N LEU A 120 13.66 -6.61 -0.69
CA LEU A 120 13.23 -7.29 -1.92
C LEU A 120 14.18 -6.99 -3.07
N PRO A 121 14.51 -8.01 -3.90
CA PRO A 121 15.31 -7.77 -5.10
C PRO A 121 14.56 -6.95 -6.14
N ASN A 122 13.23 -7.01 -6.16
CA ASN A 122 12.40 -6.25 -7.09
C ASN A 122 11.14 -5.77 -6.36
N SER A 123 10.93 -4.46 -6.36
CA SER A 123 9.75 -3.83 -5.72
C SER A 123 8.49 -3.95 -6.56
N ILE A 124 8.61 -4.27 -7.85
CA ILE A 124 7.47 -4.52 -8.74
C ILE A 124 7.27 -6.03 -8.79
N ARG A 125 6.16 -6.50 -8.21
CA ARG A 125 5.93 -7.92 -8.04
C ARG A 125 4.81 -8.40 -8.96
N ARG A 126 5.05 -9.54 -9.60
CA ARG A 126 4.07 -10.27 -10.41
C ARG A 126 3.96 -11.72 -9.98
N ASP A 127 4.58 -12.08 -8.86
CA ASP A 127 4.53 -13.41 -8.27
C ASP A 127 3.27 -13.57 -7.42
N PHE A 128 2.10 -13.44 -8.08
CA PHE A 128 0.79 -13.42 -7.42
C PHE A 128 0.54 -14.67 -6.57
N GLU A 129 1.04 -15.80 -7.01
CA GLU A 129 0.92 -17.09 -6.29
C GLU A 129 1.69 -17.12 -4.96
N HIS A 130 2.64 -16.21 -4.78
CA HIS A 130 3.43 -16.10 -3.54
C HIS A 130 2.95 -14.98 -2.63
N MET A 131 1.87 -14.30 -3.01
CA MET A 131 1.23 -13.28 -2.19
C MET A 131 -0.18 -13.74 -1.85
N THR A 132 -0.50 -13.76 -0.55
CA THR A 132 -1.81 -14.17 -0.08
C THR A 132 -2.47 -13.01 0.67
N PRO A 133 -3.11 -12.07 -0.07
CA PRO A 133 -3.76 -10.94 0.60
C PRO A 133 -4.90 -11.43 1.49
N LYS A 134 -5.04 -10.80 2.65
CA LYS A 134 -6.15 -11.08 3.56
C LYS A 134 -7.39 -10.28 3.15
N TRP A 135 -7.19 -8.99 2.89
CA TRP A 135 -8.24 -8.06 2.49
C TRP A 135 -7.64 -6.90 1.69
N TYR A 136 -8.51 -6.08 1.12
CA TYR A 136 -8.08 -4.94 0.35
C TYR A 136 -8.98 -3.74 0.57
N ILE A 137 -8.47 -2.55 0.27
CA ILE A 137 -9.20 -1.29 0.27
C ILE A 137 -9.17 -0.73 -1.14
N ALA A 138 -10.33 -0.57 -1.77
CA ALA A 138 -10.42 0.03 -3.09
C ALA A 138 -10.06 1.52 -3.02
N CYS A 139 -9.32 2.01 -4.01
CA CYS A 139 -8.91 3.40 -4.11
C CYS A 139 -9.30 3.96 -5.49
N TRP A 140 -9.57 5.28 -5.54
CA TRP A 140 -9.88 5.97 -6.80
C TRP A 140 -9.64 7.48 -6.63
N ASN A 141 -9.54 8.18 -7.76
CA ASN A 141 -9.40 9.64 -7.77
C ASN A 141 -10.75 10.34 -7.83
#